data_400a79684d83c1a36510cc72d356ee55
#
_entry.id   400a79684d83c1a36510cc72d356ee55
#
_cell.length_a   1.000
_cell.length_b   1.000
_cell.length_c   1.000
_cell.angle_alpha   90.00
_cell.angle_beta   90.00
_cell.angle_gamma   90.00
#
_symmetry.space_group_name_H-M   'P 1'
#
loop_
_entity.id
_entity.type
_entity.pdbx_description
1 polymer ?
#
loop_
_entity_poly.entity_id
_entity_poly.type
_entity_poly.pdbx_seq_one_letter_code
_entity_poly.pdbx_strand_id
1 'polypeptide(L)'
;MLGDSMKHVLLCMMALVMGAWLPTASAQEPNYILGAGDVVRITVFNNPDLTLETRISEADSISFPLIGQVKIGGISTFSAEKRIAGMLEKGGYIKNPQVNLLVTQFQSKLVSVLGSVFKPGRYPLERTTNLADLLALVGGVTPDGSDLVTVTNATGKTEYDLQKIVGKADGLKSIILSGGEVVFVHSRDISVMGQVLRPGKYAVVGGVRTVSDFLSVAGGITPTGSDTVTVTTVRDGKINRFDVDVDSLFRTGDNSANIELTSGDSIYVANAPMFYIYGEVQRPGSYRIVRGMTVMQALAQGGGTTLRGTQRNIKLNRRNDKGETILVKPALTDPVLQDDVIYIQESLF
;
A
#
# COMPACT_ATOMS: atom_id res chain seq x y z
N MET A 1 -19.68 -26.51 73.45
CA MET A 1 -18.75 -26.42 72.28
C MET A 1 -19.17 -27.38 71.14
N LEU A 2 -20.44 -27.35 70.75
CA LEU A 2 -20.97 -28.25 69.69
C LEU A 2 -21.81 -27.50 68.63
N GLY A 3 -21.79 -26.12 68.66
CA GLY A 3 -22.67 -25.33 67.81
C GLY A 3 -21.97 -24.78 66.54
N ASP A 4 -20.64 -24.67 66.47
CA ASP A 4 -19.96 -24.01 65.35
C ASP A 4 -19.57 -24.97 64.23
N SER A 5 -19.34 -26.25 64.55
CA SER A 5 -18.98 -27.25 63.52
C SER A 5 -20.14 -27.55 62.57
N MET A 6 -21.39 -27.45 63.05
CA MET A 6 -22.60 -27.75 62.26
C MET A 6 -22.92 -26.59 61.27
N LYS A 7 -22.54 -25.33 61.60
CA LYS A 7 -22.74 -24.19 60.71
C LYS A 7 -21.76 -24.20 59.53
N HIS A 8 -20.54 -24.67 59.74
CA HIS A 8 -19.57 -24.78 58.65
C HIS A 8 -19.88 -25.92 57.67
N VAL A 9 -20.45 -27.05 58.18
CA VAL A 9 -20.90 -28.15 57.31
C VAL A 9 -22.10 -27.73 56.46
N LEU A 10 -23.05 -26.96 57.04
CA LEU A 10 -24.22 -26.46 56.31
C LEU A 10 -23.83 -25.41 55.25
N LEU A 11 -22.81 -24.54 55.55
CA LEU A 11 -22.28 -23.54 54.59
C LEU A 11 -21.54 -24.20 53.43
N CYS A 12 -20.78 -25.26 53.70
CA CYS A 12 -20.09 -26.02 52.64
C CYS A 12 -21.06 -26.81 51.75
N MET A 13 -22.15 -27.33 52.30
CA MET A 13 -23.20 -28.04 51.52
C MET A 13 -23.98 -27.07 50.62
N MET A 14 -24.25 -25.85 51.10
CA MET A 14 -24.93 -24.81 50.31
C MET A 14 -24.06 -24.24 49.19
N ALA A 15 -22.73 -24.19 49.33
CA ALA A 15 -21.80 -23.80 48.31
C ALA A 15 -21.64 -24.84 47.19
N LEU A 16 -21.83 -26.13 47.52
CA LEU A 16 -21.73 -27.25 46.54
C LEU A 16 -22.95 -27.31 45.60
N VAL A 17 -24.12 -26.83 46.03
CA VAL A 17 -25.37 -26.84 45.23
C VAL A 17 -25.44 -25.61 44.28
N MET A 18 -24.70 -24.54 44.57
CA MET A 18 -24.68 -23.33 43.75
C MET A 18 -23.71 -23.39 42.57
N GLY A 19 -22.86 -24.41 42.47
CA GLY A 19 -21.83 -24.60 41.43
C GLY A 19 -22.28 -25.31 40.13
N ALA A 20 -23.56 -25.72 40.00
CA ALA A 20 -23.99 -26.59 38.91
C ALA A 20 -24.77 -25.90 37.76
N TRP A 21 -24.89 -24.58 37.76
CA TRP A 21 -25.43 -23.83 36.59
C TRP A 21 -24.32 -23.10 35.84
N LEU A 22 -23.45 -23.90 35.23
CA LEU A 22 -22.66 -23.39 34.12
C LEU A 22 -23.61 -23.29 32.91
N PRO A 23 -23.80 -22.09 32.31
CA PRO A 23 -24.50 -22.01 31.04
C PRO A 23 -23.68 -22.84 30.05
N THR A 24 -24.26 -23.93 29.52
CA THR A 24 -23.74 -24.59 28.35
C THR A 24 -23.69 -23.52 27.25
N ALA A 25 -22.50 -23.01 26.95
CA ALA A 25 -22.29 -22.24 25.75
C ALA A 25 -22.65 -23.13 24.58
N SER A 26 -23.87 -22.97 24.07
CA SER A 26 -24.29 -23.54 22.79
C SER A 26 -23.30 -22.94 21.76
N ALA A 27 -22.36 -23.74 21.33
CA ALA A 27 -21.54 -23.42 20.16
C ALA A 27 -22.54 -23.28 19.00
N GLN A 28 -22.88 -22.04 18.68
CA GLN A 28 -23.71 -21.72 17.54
C GLN A 28 -22.84 -22.07 16.33
N GLU A 29 -23.10 -23.20 15.70
CA GLU A 29 -22.48 -23.60 14.44
C GLU A 29 -22.56 -22.40 13.48
N PRO A 30 -21.48 -22.01 12.81
CA PRO A 30 -21.49 -20.88 11.88
C PRO A 30 -22.51 -21.20 10.78
N ASN A 31 -23.68 -20.54 10.82
CA ASN A 31 -24.75 -20.72 9.86
C ASN A 31 -24.30 -20.10 8.51
N TYR A 32 -23.63 -20.91 7.68
CA TYR A 32 -23.37 -20.51 6.29
C TYR A 32 -24.71 -20.35 5.56
N ILE A 33 -24.87 -19.21 4.89
CA ILE A 33 -26.02 -18.94 4.04
C ILE A 33 -25.66 -19.35 2.61
N LEU A 34 -26.37 -20.35 2.10
CA LEU A 34 -26.19 -20.89 0.75
C LEU A 34 -26.47 -19.81 -0.31
N GLY A 35 -25.73 -19.84 -1.41
CA GLY A 35 -25.91 -18.92 -2.51
C GLY A 35 -25.73 -19.58 -3.88
N ALA A 36 -26.14 -18.87 -4.93
CA ALA A 36 -25.97 -19.32 -6.31
C ALA A 36 -24.47 -19.59 -6.62
N GLY A 37 -24.20 -20.69 -7.29
CA GLY A 37 -22.84 -21.13 -7.61
C GLY A 37 -22.23 -22.12 -6.61
N ASP A 38 -22.68 -22.16 -5.36
CA ASP A 38 -22.19 -23.15 -4.38
C ASP A 38 -22.46 -24.58 -4.85
N VAL A 39 -21.54 -25.49 -4.55
CA VAL A 39 -21.73 -26.92 -4.79
C VAL A 39 -22.04 -27.61 -3.46
N VAL A 40 -23.16 -28.30 -3.42
CA VAL A 40 -23.62 -28.98 -2.23
C VAL A 40 -23.74 -30.48 -2.46
N ARG A 41 -23.33 -31.26 -1.47
CA ARG A 41 -23.58 -32.71 -1.43
C ARG A 41 -24.67 -32.96 -0.41
N ILE A 42 -25.75 -33.61 -0.87
CA ILE A 42 -26.91 -33.93 -0.07
C ILE A 42 -26.98 -35.43 0.10
N THR A 43 -27.10 -35.90 1.33
CA THR A 43 -27.26 -37.32 1.66
C THR A 43 -28.51 -37.52 2.45
N VAL A 44 -29.23 -38.60 2.17
CA VAL A 44 -30.43 -38.99 2.93
C VAL A 44 -30.12 -40.31 3.63
N PHE A 45 -30.25 -40.35 4.96
CA PHE A 45 -29.92 -41.52 5.74
C PHE A 45 -30.77 -42.73 5.30
N ASN A 46 -30.12 -43.89 5.18
CA ASN A 46 -30.70 -45.14 4.65
C ASN A 46 -31.26 -45.08 3.23
N ASN A 47 -30.95 -44.03 2.44
CA ASN A 47 -31.38 -43.91 1.05
C ASN A 47 -30.21 -43.45 0.17
N PRO A 48 -29.18 -44.28 -0.09
CA PRO A 48 -27.99 -43.91 -0.82
C PRO A 48 -28.29 -43.46 -2.27
N ASP A 49 -29.36 -43.96 -2.87
CA ASP A 49 -29.81 -43.61 -4.23
C ASP A 49 -30.26 -42.14 -4.36
N LEU A 50 -30.50 -41.47 -3.23
CA LEU A 50 -30.84 -40.04 -3.17
C LEU A 50 -29.63 -39.17 -2.84
N THR A 51 -28.42 -39.75 -2.81
CA THR A 51 -27.19 -38.95 -2.65
C THR A 51 -26.95 -38.18 -3.93
N LEU A 52 -26.90 -36.85 -3.79
CA LEU A 52 -26.71 -35.93 -4.92
C LEU A 52 -25.62 -34.91 -4.61
N GLU A 53 -24.70 -34.72 -5.56
CA GLU A 53 -23.80 -33.56 -5.56
C GLU A 53 -24.22 -32.65 -6.72
N THR A 54 -24.59 -31.43 -6.42
CA THR A 54 -25.14 -30.49 -7.40
C THR A 54 -24.76 -29.05 -7.07
N ARG A 55 -24.77 -28.20 -8.12
CA ARG A 55 -24.56 -26.76 -8.00
C ARG A 55 -25.90 -26.05 -7.80
N ILE A 56 -25.92 -25.07 -6.92
CA ILE A 56 -27.07 -24.14 -6.76
C ILE A 56 -27.10 -23.24 -7.98
N SER A 57 -28.27 -23.21 -8.65
CA SER A 57 -28.49 -22.39 -9.86
C SER A 57 -28.56 -20.91 -9.53
N GLU A 58 -28.49 -20.04 -10.57
CA GLU A 58 -28.70 -18.60 -10.46
C GLU A 58 -30.10 -18.23 -9.95
N ALA A 59 -31.06 -19.19 -10.03
CA ALA A 59 -32.40 -19.03 -9.46
C ALA A 59 -32.47 -19.48 -7.96
N ASP A 60 -31.33 -19.64 -7.28
CA ASP A 60 -31.22 -20.12 -5.91
C ASP A 60 -31.81 -21.52 -5.67
N SER A 61 -31.88 -22.37 -6.67
CA SER A 61 -32.54 -23.67 -6.60
C SER A 61 -31.65 -24.82 -7.06
N ILE A 62 -31.96 -26.00 -6.58
CA ILE A 62 -31.38 -27.27 -7.04
C ILE A 62 -32.50 -28.18 -7.56
N SER A 63 -32.16 -29.12 -8.44
CA SER A 63 -33.07 -30.21 -8.81
C SER A 63 -32.74 -31.43 -7.97
N PHE A 64 -33.69 -31.88 -7.15
CA PHE A 64 -33.49 -33.03 -6.27
C PHE A 64 -34.42 -34.18 -6.68
N PRO A 65 -33.95 -35.43 -6.67
CA PRO A 65 -34.77 -36.58 -7.02
C PRO A 65 -36.08 -36.63 -6.25
N LEU A 66 -37.14 -37.12 -6.86
CA LEU A 66 -38.49 -37.27 -6.34
C LEU A 66 -39.27 -35.97 -6.10
N ILE A 67 -38.64 -34.89 -5.64
CA ILE A 67 -39.27 -33.63 -5.23
C ILE A 67 -39.08 -32.50 -6.22
N GLY A 68 -38.25 -32.70 -7.27
CA GLY A 68 -38.02 -31.71 -8.32
C GLY A 68 -37.19 -30.51 -7.86
N GLN A 69 -37.60 -29.29 -8.27
CA GLN A 69 -36.90 -28.08 -7.92
C GLN A 69 -37.13 -27.64 -6.47
N VAL A 70 -36.03 -27.40 -5.74
CA VAL A 70 -36.05 -26.96 -4.33
C VAL A 70 -35.22 -25.67 -4.24
N LYS A 71 -35.85 -24.58 -3.78
CA LYS A 71 -35.15 -23.31 -3.54
C LYS A 71 -34.42 -23.39 -2.19
N ILE A 72 -33.07 -23.38 -2.25
CA ILE A 72 -32.21 -23.47 -1.05
C ILE A 72 -31.25 -22.29 -0.93
N GLY A 73 -31.10 -21.46 -1.95
CA GLY A 73 -30.31 -20.23 -1.86
C GLY A 73 -30.95 -19.20 -0.93
N GLY A 74 -30.15 -18.42 -0.24
CA GLY A 74 -30.56 -17.42 0.74
C GLY A 74 -30.93 -17.96 2.12
N ILE A 75 -30.82 -19.27 2.35
CA ILE A 75 -31.12 -19.91 3.67
C ILE A 75 -29.89 -20.67 4.19
N SER A 76 -29.88 -20.96 5.50
CA SER A 76 -28.79 -21.73 6.09
C SER A 76 -28.83 -23.21 5.65
N THR A 77 -27.70 -23.91 5.75
CA THR A 77 -27.58 -25.35 5.48
C THR A 77 -28.63 -26.13 6.26
N PHE A 78 -28.76 -25.85 7.55
CA PHE A 78 -29.78 -26.47 8.42
C PHE A 78 -31.22 -26.23 7.94
N SER A 79 -31.52 -25.01 7.49
CA SER A 79 -32.88 -24.70 6.97
C SER A 79 -33.13 -25.41 5.63
N ALA A 80 -32.10 -25.59 4.81
CA ALA A 80 -32.18 -26.32 3.55
C ALA A 80 -32.43 -27.83 3.82
N GLU A 81 -31.73 -28.45 4.78
CA GLU A 81 -31.95 -29.83 5.21
C GLU A 81 -33.39 -30.06 5.65
N LYS A 82 -33.89 -29.18 6.52
CA LYS A 82 -35.31 -29.26 6.98
C LYS A 82 -36.28 -29.09 5.82
N ARG A 83 -36.00 -28.20 4.86
CA ARG A 83 -36.87 -27.98 3.71
C ARG A 83 -36.95 -29.20 2.81
N ILE A 84 -35.80 -29.84 2.50
CA ILE A 84 -35.72 -31.04 1.67
C ILE A 84 -36.41 -32.19 2.41
N ALA A 85 -36.13 -32.38 3.70
CA ALA A 85 -36.76 -33.41 4.51
C ALA A 85 -38.31 -33.26 4.53
N GLY A 86 -38.79 -32.04 4.78
CA GLY A 86 -40.24 -31.79 4.78
C GLY A 86 -40.93 -32.02 3.42
N MET A 87 -40.23 -31.75 2.30
CA MET A 87 -40.78 -32.04 0.97
C MET A 87 -40.80 -33.55 0.68
N LEU A 88 -39.81 -34.29 1.08
CA LEU A 88 -39.76 -35.77 0.94
C LEU A 88 -40.86 -36.44 1.78
N GLU A 89 -41.11 -35.98 2.98
CA GLU A 89 -42.15 -36.48 3.88
C GLU A 89 -43.55 -36.13 3.36
N LYS A 90 -43.80 -34.87 3.00
CA LYS A 90 -45.11 -34.40 2.48
C LYS A 90 -45.44 -35.07 1.13
N GLY A 91 -44.46 -35.38 0.31
CA GLY A 91 -44.61 -36.12 -0.93
C GLY A 91 -44.89 -37.62 -0.73
N GLY A 92 -44.82 -38.10 0.51
CA GLY A 92 -45.03 -39.52 0.84
C GLY A 92 -43.89 -40.45 0.41
N TYR A 93 -42.74 -39.88 0.02
CA TYR A 93 -41.60 -40.68 -0.48
C TYR A 93 -40.81 -41.37 0.60
N ILE A 94 -40.60 -40.66 1.75
CA ILE A 94 -39.85 -41.21 2.89
C ILE A 94 -40.52 -40.75 4.20
N LYS A 95 -40.69 -41.68 5.12
CA LYS A 95 -41.19 -41.39 6.45
C LYS A 95 -40.05 -41.00 7.40
N ASN A 96 -40.14 -39.83 8.00
CA ASN A 96 -39.10 -39.23 8.87
C ASN A 96 -37.69 -39.17 8.21
N PRO A 97 -37.52 -38.51 7.06
CA PRO A 97 -36.23 -38.44 6.37
C PRO A 97 -35.20 -37.63 7.17
N GLN A 98 -34.01 -38.20 7.35
CA GLN A 98 -32.86 -37.48 7.91
C GLN A 98 -31.97 -37.05 6.75
N VAL A 99 -31.92 -35.75 6.48
CA VAL A 99 -31.16 -35.14 5.38
C VAL A 99 -29.95 -34.42 5.96
N ASN A 100 -28.77 -34.66 5.40
CA ASN A 100 -27.56 -33.94 5.69
C ASN A 100 -27.08 -33.23 4.43
N LEU A 101 -26.73 -31.94 4.54
CA LEU A 101 -26.26 -31.11 3.46
C LEU A 101 -24.88 -30.55 3.80
N LEU A 102 -23.88 -30.91 3.00
CA LEU A 102 -22.51 -30.41 3.11
C LEU A 102 -22.19 -29.53 1.90
N VAL A 103 -21.66 -28.33 2.13
CA VAL A 103 -21.11 -27.49 1.06
C VAL A 103 -19.72 -28.02 0.73
N THR A 104 -19.53 -28.49 -0.50
CA THR A 104 -18.24 -29.02 -1.00
C THR A 104 -17.41 -27.97 -1.70
N GLN A 105 -18.05 -26.93 -2.28
CA GLN A 105 -17.37 -25.78 -2.89
C GLN A 105 -18.13 -24.49 -2.59
N PHE A 106 -17.44 -23.55 -1.97
CA PHE A 106 -17.97 -22.21 -1.64
C PHE A 106 -17.65 -21.27 -2.81
N GLN A 107 -18.64 -20.95 -3.63
CA GLN A 107 -18.49 -20.13 -4.84
C GLN A 107 -19.34 -18.85 -4.80
N SER A 108 -20.38 -18.81 -3.95
CA SER A 108 -21.29 -17.69 -3.87
C SER A 108 -20.73 -16.49 -3.12
N LYS A 109 -19.78 -16.72 -2.22
CA LYS A 109 -19.18 -15.68 -1.38
C LYS A 109 -17.67 -15.68 -1.52
N LEU A 110 -17.19 -15.10 -2.63
CA LEU A 110 -15.77 -14.94 -2.89
C LEU A 110 -15.36 -13.49 -2.59
N VAL A 111 -14.21 -13.31 -1.96
CA VAL A 111 -13.52 -12.02 -1.83
C VAL A 111 -12.23 -12.07 -2.63
N SER A 112 -11.99 -11.03 -3.42
CA SER A 112 -10.75 -10.90 -4.17
C SER A 112 -9.76 -10.07 -3.38
N VAL A 113 -8.56 -10.59 -3.14
CA VAL A 113 -7.46 -9.86 -2.45
C VAL A 113 -6.35 -9.60 -3.45
N LEU A 114 -6.00 -8.32 -3.60
CA LEU A 114 -5.04 -7.83 -4.57
C LEU A 114 -4.02 -6.89 -3.91
N GLY A 115 -2.92 -6.62 -4.61
CA GLY A 115 -1.87 -5.69 -4.17
C GLY A 115 -0.82 -6.36 -3.30
N SER A 116 -0.26 -5.61 -2.36
CA SER A 116 0.91 -6.00 -1.56
C SER A 116 0.57 -6.93 -0.40
N VAL A 117 0.14 -8.15 -0.73
CA VAL A 117 -0.09 -9.27 0.20
C VAL A 117 0.73 -10.48 -0.22
N PHE A 118 1.05 -11.39 0.71
CA PHE A 118 1.87 -12.56 0.38
C PHE A 118 1.19 -13.52 -0.60
N LYS A 119 -0.13 -13.67 -0.52
CA LYS A 119 -0.89 -14.57 -1.37
C LYS A 119 -2.11 -13.84 -1.96
N PRO A 120 -1.94 -13.06 -3.04
CA PRO A 120 -3.08 -12.46 -3.72
C PRO A 120 -3.92 -13.54 -4.41
N GLY A 121 -5.24 -13.32 -4.48
CA GLY A 121 -6.16 -14.29 -5.08
C GLY A 121 -7.60 -14.12 -4.68
N ARG A 122 -8.43 -15.12 -5.00
CA ARG A 122 -9.84 -15.20 -4.59
C ARG A 122 -9.99 -16.18 -3.44
N TYR A 123 -10.69 -15.74 -2.41
CA TYR A 123 -10.87 -16.50 -1.18
C TYR A 123 -12.35 -16.70 -0.88
N PRO A 124 -12.78 -17.96 -0.69
CA PRO A 124 -14.15 -18.25 -0.28
C PRO A 124 -14.36 -17.90 1.20
N LEU A 125 -15.52 -17.32 1.50
CA LEU A 125 -15.93 -17.03 2.88
C LEU A 125 -16.82 -18.17 3.38
N GLU A 126 -16.22 -19.15 4.03
CA GLU A 126 -16.93 -20.30 4.61
C GLU A 126 -17.76 -19.92 5.85
N ARG A 127 -17.43 -18.82 6.47
CA ARG A 127 -18.07 -18.25 7.67
C ARG A 127 -18.05 -16.74 7.61
N THR A 128 -18.71 -16.10 8.56
CA THR A 128 -18.57 -14.66 8.76
C THR A 128 -17.09 -14.33 8.99
N THR A 129 -16.50 -13.64 8.04
CA THR A 129 -15.06 -13.32 8.02
C THR A 129 -14.89 -11.81 8.10
N ASN A 130 -13.96 -11.36 8.90
CA ASN A 130 -13.59 -9.95 9.00
C ASN A 130 -12.28 -9.69 8.24
N LEU A 131 -11.94 -8.41 8.07
CA LEU A 131 -10.73 -8.01 7.35
C LEU A 131 -9.45 -8.56 8.00
N ALA A 132 -9.39 -8.67 9.34
CA ALA A 132 -8.23 -9.23 10.04
C ALA A 132 -8.02 -10.71 9.71
N ASP A 133 -9.09 -11.50 9.76
CA ASP A 133 -9.03 -12.93 9.44
C ASP A 133 -8.66 -13.14 7.98
N LEU A 134 -9.19 -12.31 7.05
CA LEU A 134 -8.84 -12.38 5.65
C LEU A 134 -7.36 -12.05 5.43
N LEU A 135 -6.86 -10.97 6.05
CA LEU A 135 -5.44 -10.61 5.94
C LEU A 135 -4.53 -11.71 6.51
N ALA A 136 -4.92 -12.34 7.62
CA ALA A 136 -4.19 -13.48 8.17
C ALA A 136 -4.18 -14.69 7.21
N LEU A 137 -5.33 -14.97 6.56
CA LEU A 137 -5.46 -16.07 5.59
C LEU A 137 -4.56 -15.89 4.37
N VAL A 138 -4.40 -14.67 3.88
CA VAL A 138 -3.51 -14.35 2.75
C VAL A 138 -2.03 -14.23 3.13
N GLY A 139 -1.70 -14.48 4.41
CA GLY A 139 -0.33 -14.43 4.93
C GLY A 139 0.12 -13.06 5.40
N GLY A 140 -0.78 -12.08 5.45
CA GLY A 140 -0.50 -10.69 5.84
C GLY A 140 -0.10 -9.78 4.69
N VAL A 141 0.21 -8.55 5.05
CA VAL A 141 0.75 -7.52 4.15
C VAL A 141 2.25 -7.78 3.94
N THR A 142 2.74 -7.65 2.69
CA THR A 142 4.17 -7.79 2.38
C THR A 142 4.98 -6.64 2.97
N PRO A 143 6.32 -6.77 3.13
CA PRO A 143 7.16 -5.71 3.67
C PRO A 143 7.11 -4.38 2.90
N ASP A 144 6.82 -4.43 1.60
CA ASP A 144 6.60 -3.28 0.72
C ASP A 144 5.13 -2.80 0.72
N GLY A 145 4.26 -3.47 1.46
CA GLY A 145 2.86 -3.09 1.57
C GLY A 145 2.63 -1.90 2.49
N SER A 146 1.65 -1.08 2.12
CA SER A 146 1.18 0.05 2.92
C SER A 146 0.19 -0.41 3.98
N ASP A 147 0.06 0.39 5.04
CA ASP A 147 -1.03 0.23 6.02
C ASP A 147 -2.39 0.68 5.45
N LEU A 148 -2.41 1.24 4.25
CA LEU A 148 -3.64 1.65 3.58
C LEU A 148 -4.23 0.47 2.81
N VAL A 149 -5.45 0.09 3.20
CA VAL A 149 -6.23 -0.98 2.56
C VAL A 149 -7.54 -0.39 2.05
N THR A 150 -7.83 -0.67 0.80
CA THR A 150 -9.10 -0.29 0.18
C THR A 150 -10.00 -1.51 0.07
N VAL A 151 -11.21 -1.40 0.60
CA VAL A 151 -12.28 -2.38 0.39
C VAL A 151 -13.31 -1.77 -0.55
N THR A 152 -13.51 -2.40 -1.70
CA THR A 152 -14.49 -2.00 -2.70
C THR A 152 -15.61 -3.04 -2.74
N ASN A 153 -16.84 -2.60 -2.63
CA ASN A 153 -18.05 -3.42 -2.74
C ASN A 153 -19.05 -2.76 -3.72
N ALA A 154 -20.23 -3.33 -3.88
CA ALA A 154 -21.27 -2.80 -4.77
C ALA A 154 -21.77 -1.39 -4.37
N THR A 155 -21.59 -0.99 -3.11
CA THR A 155 -22.03 0.30 -2.59
C THR A 155 -20.97 1.39 -2.69
N GLY A 156 -19.70 1.02 -2.95
CA GLY A 156 -18.62 1.99 -3.11
C GLY A 156 -17.26 1.51 -2.63
N LYS A 157 -16.37 2.47 -2.47
CA LYS A 157 -14.98 2.28 -2.05
C LYS A 157 -14.79 2.87 -0.66
N THR A 158 -14.20 2.10 0.26
CA THR A 158 -13.84 2.55 1.60
C THR A 158 -12.35 2.29 1.84
N GLU A 159 -11.65 3.28 2.37
CA GLU A 159 -10.24 3.18 2.71
C GLU A 159 -10.07 3.01 4.21
N TYR A 160 -9.21 2.08 4.59
CA TYR A 160 -8.89 1.74 5.96
C TYR A 160 -7.39 1.88 6.19
N ASP A 161 -7.02 2.61 7.23
CA ASP A 161 -5.64 2.72 7.70
C ASP A 161 -5.44 1.71 8.83
N LEU A 162 -4.68 0.66 8.56
CA LEU A 162 -4.48 -0.46 9.49
C LEU A 162 -3.85 -0.01 10.80
N GLN A 163 -2.91 0.96 10.79
CA GLN A 163 -2.29 1.46 12.02
C GLN A 163 -3.28 2.16 12.94
N LYS A 164 -4.18 2.97 12.35
CA LYS A 164 -5.21 3.68 13.13
C LYS A 164 -6.29 2.75 13.68
N ILE A 165 -6.47 1.60 13.02
CA ILE A 165 -7.54 0.65 13.36
C ILE A 165 -7.04 -0.41 14.34
N VAL A 166 -5.82 -0.93 14.19
CA VAL A 166 -5.25 -1.98 15.08
C VAL A 166 -5.20 -1.54 16.56
N GLY A 167 -5.03 -0.23 16.82
CA GLY A 167 -5.04 0.31 18.18
C GLY A 167 -6.41 0.41 18.86
N LYS A 168 -7.52 0.11 18.16
CA LYS A 168 -8.89 0.12 18.70
C LYS A 168 -9.33 -1.30 19.08
N ALA A 169 -10.04 -1.45 20.22
CA ALA A 169 -10.41 -2.75 20.79
C ALA A 169 -11.13 -3.72 19.81
N ASP A 170 -11.92 -3.19 18.86
CA ASP A 170 -12.63 -4.01 17.84
C ASP A 170 -12.21 -3.67 16.39
N GLY A 171 -11.18 -2.88 16.20
CA GLY A 171 -10.76 -2.28 14.96
C GLY A 171 -11.03 -3.08 13.67
N LEU A 172 -10.09 -3.93 13.27
CA LEU A 172 -10.19 -4.75 12.06
C LEU A 172 -11.29 -5.83 12.13
N LYS A 173 -11.68 -6.26 13.33
CA LYS A 173 -12.74 -7.25 13.53
C LYS A 173 -14.14 -6.69 13.25
N SER A 174 -14.30 -5.36 13.31
CA SER A 174 -15.58 -4.71 12.98
C SER A 174 -15.86 -4.62 11.49
N ILE A 175 -14.85 -4.86 10.63
CA ILE A 175 -14.98 -4.79 9.18
C ILE A 175 -15.36 -6.19 8.68
N ILE A 176 -16.66 -6.43 8.58
CA ILE A 176 -17.20 -7.71 8.15
C ILE A 176 -17.27 -7.75 6.61
N LEU A 177 -16.84 -8.88 6.06
CA LEU A 177 -16.89 -9.16 4.62
C LEU A 177 -18.05 -10.12 4.34
N SER A 178 -18.81 -9.83 3.30
CA SER A 178 -20.06 -10.54 2.95
C SER A 178 -19.96 -11.39 1.68
N GLY A 179 -18.89 -11.17 0.89
CA GLY A 179 -18.66 -11.75 -0.43
C GLY A 179 -18.95 -10.74 -1.56
N GLY A 180 -18.14 -10.81 -2.61
CA GLY A 180 -18.16 -9.88 -3.75
C GLY A 180 -17.24 -8.68 -3.59
N GLU A 181 -16.63 -8.50 -2.42
CA GLU A 181 -15.70 -7.39 -2.19
C GLU A 181 -14.35 -7.63 -2.88
N VAL A 182 -13.71 -6.51 -3.24
CA VAL A 182 -12.31 -6.46 -3.64
C VAL A 182 -11.54 -5.73 -2.55
N VAL A 183 -10.62 -6.43 -1.92
CA VAL A 183 -9.68 -5.90 -0.93
C VAL A 183 -8.36 -5.63 -1.63
N PHE A 184 -7.95 -4.37 -1.68
CA PHE A 184 -6.71 -3.93 -2.30
C PHE A 184 -5.76 -3.36 -1.25
N VAL A 185 -4.61 -3.99 -1.07
CA VAL A 185 -3.53 -3.50 -0.20
C VAL A 185 -2.56 -2.69 -1.04
N HIS A 186 -2.42 -1.40 -0.71
CA HIS A 186 -1.52 -0.50 -1.45
C HIS A 186 -0.05 -0.84 -1.18
N SER A 187 0.84 -0.47 -2.11
CA SER A 187 2.28 -0.51 -1.89
C SER A 187 2.77 0.77 -1.23
N ARG A 188 3.91 0.69 -0.53
CA ARG A 188 4.64 1.84 0.01
C ARG A 188 5.74 2.24 -0.97
N ASP A 189 5.39 2.97 -2.02
CA ASP A 189 6.35 3.38 -3.02
C ASP A 189 6.69 4.86 -2.90
N ILE A 190 7.97 5.16 -3.06
CA ILE A 190 8.52 6.50 -3.29
C ILE A 190 8.94 6.59 -4.74
N SER A 191 8.59 7.68 -5.42
CA SER A 191 9.03 7.94 -6.79
C SER A 191 10.33 8.74 -6.78
N VAL A 192 11.41 8.20 -7.36
CA VAL A 192 12.68 8.92 -7.57
C VAL A 192 12.84 9.19 -9.06
N MET A 193 12.91 10.46 -9.42
CA MET A 193 12.85 10.92 -10.81
C MET A 193 13.96 11.91 -11.13
N GLY A 194 14.23 12.08 -12.43
CA GLY A 194 15.21 13.05 -12.94
C GLY A 194 16.61 12.47 -13.02
N GLN A 195 17.61 13.27 -12.67
CA GLN A 195 19.04 13.00 -12.86
C GLN A 195 19.62 12.09 -11.76
N VAL A 196 19.06 10.88 -11.64
CA VAL A 196 19.61 9.79 -10.83
C VAL A 196 20.02 8.64 -11.73
N LEU A 197 20.90 7.77 -11.25
CA LEU A 197 21.41 6.66 -12.07
C LEU A 197 20.30 5.67 -12.48
N ARG A 198 19.35 5.43 -11.60
CA ARG A 198 18.22 4.53 -11.81
C ARG A 198 16.93 5.22 -11.36
N PRO A 199 16.26 6.00 -12.23
CA PRO A 199 14.97 6.57 -11.91
C PRO A 199 13.90 5.47 -11.85
N GLY A 200 12.91 5.59 -10.93
CA GLY A 200 11.86 4.60 -10.77
C GLY A 200 11.06 4.75 -9.48
N LYS A 201 10.24 3.75 -9.20
CA LYS A 201 9.54 3.60 -7.93
C LYS A 201 10.31 2.65 -7.03
N TYR A 202 10.43 3.00 -5.78
CA TYR A 202 11.17 2.26 -4.76
C TYR A 202 10.30 2.00 -3.56
N ALA A 203 10.22 0.73 -3.15
CA ALA A 203 9.47 0.34 -1.97
C ALA A 203 10.15 0.82 -0.68
N VAL A 204 9.35 1.24 0.29
CA VAL A 204 9.83 1.58 1.64
C VAL A 204 9.99 0.29 2.44
N VAL A 205 11.18 -0.31 2.41
CA VAL A 205 11.47 -1.57 3.09
C VAL A 205 12.75 -1.49 3.93
N GLY A 206 12.82 -2.26 5.01
CA GLY A 206 14.06 -2.56 5.71
C GLY A 206 14.82 -1.37 6.30
N GLY A 207 14.13 -0.28 6.67
CA GLY A 207 14.76 0.90 7.25
C GLY A 207 15.15 1.99 6.25
N VAL A 208 14.94 1.77 4.94
CA VAL A 208 15.09 2.80 3.90
C VAL A 208 13.91 3.77 4.00
N ARG A 209 14.13 4.96 4.56
CA ARG A 209 13.05 5.90 4.84
C ARG A 209 13.35 7.34 4.51
N THR A 210 14.62 7.70 4.36
CA THR A 210 15.04 9.09 4.18
C THR A 210 15.39 9.41 2.74
N VAL A 211 15.51 10.70 2.42
CA VAL A 211 15.93 11.17 1.09
C VAL A 211 17.27 10.56 0.70
N SER A 212 18.24 10.54 1.62
CA SER A 212 19.57 9.96 1.36
C SER A 212 19.52 8.48 1.07
N ASP A 213 18.65 7.72 1.78
CA ASP A 213 18.49 6.29 1.57
C ASP A 213 17.97 6.01 0.14
N PHE A 214 16.91 6.70 -0.27
CA PHE A 214 16.33 6.50 -1.60
C PHE A 214 17.26 6.94 -2.72
N LEU A 215 18.01 8.03 -2.55
CA LEU A 215 19.05 8.41 -3.51
C LEU A 215 20.14 7.35 -3.63
N SER A 216 20.55 6.74 -2.50
CA SER A 216 21.54 5.66 -2.48
C SER A 216 21.03 4.42 -3.21
N VAL A 217 19.78 4.00 -2.95
CA VAL A 217 19.15 2.87 -3.65
C VAL A 217 18.98 3.16 -5.14
N ALA A 218 18.69 4.42 -5.53
CA ALA A 218 18.62 4.87 -6.93
C ALA A 218 20.01 4.96 -7.61
N GLY A 219 21.09 4.66 -6.90
CA GLY A 219 22.46 4.66 -7.41
C GLY A 219 23.15 6.02 -7.36
N GLY A 220 22.53 6.99 -6.69
CA GLY A 220 23.05 8.36 -6.54
C GLY A 220 22.65 9.30 -7.69
N ILE A 221 23.04 10.55 -7.54
CA ILE A 221 22.82 11.62 -8.53
C ILE A 221 23.83 11.46 -9.66
N THR A 222 23.39 11.63 -10.91
CA THR A 222 24.28 11.60 -12.09
C THR A 222 25.21 12.82 -12.10
N PRO A 223 26.32 12.78 -12.84
CA PRO A 223 27.22 13.94 -12.99
C PRO A 223 26.54 15.20 -13.54
N THR A 224 25.42 15.04 -14.25
CA THR A 224 24.59 16.13 -14.79
C THR A 224 23.46 16.56 -13.85
N GLY A 225 23.30 15.90 -12.72
CA GLY A 225 22.26 16.20 -11.75
C GLY A 225 22.64 17.32 -10.78
N SER A 226 21.63 18.00 -10.26
CA SER A 226 21.76 19.04 -9.25
C SER A 226 22.12 18.46 -7.87
N ASP A 227 22.94 19.18 -7.10
CA ASP A 227 23.24 18.86 -5.70
C ASP A 227 22.06 19.20 -4.77
N THR A 228 21.06 19.92 -5.26
CA THR A 228 19.80 20.19 -4.57
C THR A 228 18.69 19.40 -5.23
N VAL A 229 17.95 18.65 -4.42
CA VAL A 229 16.81 17.84 -4.87
C VAL A 229 15.51 18.41 -4.32
N THR A 230 14.46 18.35 -5.12
CA THR A 230 13.12 18.75 -4.69
C THR A 230 12.36 17.53 -4.19
N VAL A 231 11.96 17.58 -2.94
CA VAL A 231 11.09 16.56 -2.30
C VAL A 231 9.66 17.08 -2.29
N THR A 232 8.75 16.29 -2.82
CA THR A 232 7.31 16.58 -2.77
C THR A 232 6.64 15.55 -1.87
N THR A 233 5.96 16.01 -0.84
CA THR A 233 5.22 15.17 0.11
C THR A 233 3.73 15.50 0.07
N VAL A 234 2.90 14.48 0.29
CA VAL A 234 1.46 14.64 0.42
C VAL A 234 1.07 14.26 1.84
N ARG A 235 0.60 15.24 2.62
CA ARG A 235 0.15 15.04 4.00
C ARG A 235 -1.22 15.67 4.17
N ASP A 236 -2.19 14.88 4.64
CA ASP A 236 -3.58 15.33 4.86
C ASP A 236 -4.19 16.05 3.63
N GLY A 237 -3.88 15.53 2.43
CA GLY A 237 -4.33 16.10 1.16
C GLY A 237 -3.61 17.39 0.74
N LYS A 238 -2.62 17.86 1.52
CA LYS A 238 -1.80 19.02 1.18
C LYS A 238 -0.48 18.59 0.55
N ILE A 239 -0.12 19.27 -0.52
CA ILE A 239 1.17 19.09 -1.19
C ILE A 239 2.17 20.07 -0.59
N ASN A 240 3.25 19.53 -0.03
CA ASN A 240 4.38 20.32 0.46
C ASN A 240 5.61 20.04 -0.42
N ARG A 241 6.39 21.09 -0.67
CA ARG A 241 7.65 21.01 -1.41
C ARG A 241 8.79 21.49 -0.54
N PHE A 242 9.89 20.74 -0.57
CA PHE A 242 11.12 21.05 0.15
C PHE A 242 12.30 20.89 -0.80
N ASP A 243 13.22 21.84 -0.78
CA ASP A 243 14.50 21.70 -1.46
C ASP A 243 15.54 21.23 -0.46
N VAL A 244 16.11 20.07 -0.73
CA VAL A 244 17.10 19.39 0.13
C VAL A 244 18.46 19.48 -0.52
N ASP A 245 19.41 20.05 0.18
CA ASP A 245 20.82 20.14 -0.23
C ASP A 245 21.54 18.82 0.12
N VAL A 246 21.65 17.96 -0.88
CA VAL A 246 22.22 16.61 -0.73
C VAL A 246 23.73 16.65 -0.46
N ASP A 247 24.47 17.61 -1.06
CA ASP A 247 25.90 17.78 -0.79
C ASP A 247 26.14 18.13 0.68
N SER A 248 25.33 19.04 1.23
CA SER A 248 25.39 19.39 2.65
C SER A 248 25.08 18.21 3.56
N LEU A 249 24.06 17.41 3.25
CA LEU A 249 23.70 16.22 4.04
C LEU A 249 24.88 15.25 4.21
N PHE A 250 25.61 14.98 3.13
CA PHE A 250 26.74 14.03 3.16
C PHE A 250 28.03 14.63 3.73
N ARG A 251 28.26 15.93 3.55
CA ARG A 251 29.52 16.56 4.01
C ARG A 251 29.49 16.97 5.46
N THR A 252 28.38 17.50 5.94
CA THR A 252 28.29 18.05 7.31
C THR A 252 27.75 17.04 8.31
N GLY A 253 27.10 15.97 7.84
CA GLY A 253 26.39 15.02 8.71
C GLY A 253 25.16 15.61 9.38
N ASP A 254 24.72 16.80 8.96
CA ASP A 254 23.49 17.44 9.46
C ASP A 254 22.26 16.74 8.87
N ASN A 255 21.67 15.86 9.65
CA ASN A 255 20.47 15.12 9.28
C ASN A 255 19.16 15.91 9.41
N SER A 256 19.21 17.20 9.81
CA SER A 256 17.99 18.00 10.00
C SER A 256 17.18 18.18 8.71
N ALA A 257 17.85 18.21 7.56
CA ALA A 257 17.24 18.29 6.23
C ALA A 257 17.00 16.91 5.57
N ASN A 258 17.39 15.79 6.23
CA ASN A 258 17.18 14.44 5.72
C ASN A 258 15.75 13.97 6.01
N ILE A 259 14.82 14.45 5.22
CA ILE A 259 13.37 14.27 5.43
C ILE A 259 13.01 12.79 5.36
N GLU A 260 12.21 12.34 6.32
CA GLU A 260 11.59 11.00 6.30
C GLU A 260 10.42 10.99 5.32
N LEU A 261 10.44 10.01 4.41
CA LEU A 261 9.47 9.86 3.33
C LEU A 261 8.47 8.77 3.63
N THR A 262 7.26 8.95 3.14
CA THR A 262 6.17 7.98 3.23
C THR A 262 5.58 7.68 1.86
N SER A 263 4.73 6.67 1.78
CA SER A 263 4.07 6.27 0.52
C SER A 263 3.45 7.45 -0.21
N GLY A 264 3.70 7.54 -1.51
CA GLY A 264 3.20 8.59 -2.38
C GLY A 264 4.09 9.83 -2.47
N ASP A 265 5.14 9.92 -1.66
CA ASP A 265 6.12 11.00 -1.77
C ASP A 265 7.00 10.82 -3.00
N SER A 266 7.63 11.90 -3.44
CA SER A 266 8.54 11.86 -4.58
C SER A 266 9.78 12.71 -4.38
N ILE A 267 10.89 12.25 -4.94
CA ILE A 267 12.17 12.96 -5.05
C ILE A 267 12.38 13.28 -6.52
N TYR A 268 12.62 14.52 -6.83
CA TYR A 268 13.00 14.97 -8.17
C TYR A 268 14.37 15.60 -8.15
N VAL A 269 15.27 15.07 -8.98
CA VAL A 269 16.62 15.60 -9.20
C VAL A 269 16.66 16.34 -10.52
N ALA A 270 16.76 17.65 -10.46
CA ALA A 270 16.85 18.49 -11.65
C ALA A 270 18.22 18.36 -12.33
N ASN A 271 18.36 18.91 -13.54
CA ASN A 271 19.67 19.13 -14.14
C ASN A 271 20.48 20.10 -13.26
N ALA A 272 21.79 19.88 -13.16
CA ALA A 272 22.67 20.82 -12.51
C ALA A 272 22.65 22.19 -13.24
N PRO A 273 22.79 23.30 -12.52
CA PRO A 273 22.90 24.60 -13.15
C PRO A 273 24.15 24.65 -14.04
N MET A 274 24.01 25.25 -15.23
CA MET A 274 25.05 25.34 -16.23
C MET A 274 25.38 26.79 -16.53
N PHE A 275 26.62 27.05 -16.94
CA PHE A 275 27.05 28.28 -17.58
C PHE A 275 27.69 27.98 -18.92
N TYR A 276 27.84 29.01 -19.75
CA TYR A 276 28.42 28.93 -21.08
C TYR A 276 29.62 29.84 -21.16
N ILE A 277 30.69 29.35 -21.80
CA ILE A 277 31.89 30.16 -22.05
C ILE A 277 32.32 30.04 -23.53
N TYR A 278 32.63 31.15 -24.15
CA TYR A 278 33.02 31.20 -25.55
C TYR A 278 33.96 32.40 -25.85
N GLY A 279 34.41 32.49 -27.08
CA GLY A 279 35.42 33.50 -27.54
C GLY A 279 36.82 32.96 -27.39
N GLU A 280 37.76 33.80 -26.98
CA GLU A 280 39.20 33.49 -26.88
C GLU A 280 39.49 32.66 -25.62
N VAL A 281 38.84 31.51 -25.51
CA VAL A 281 39.04 30.51 -24.48
C VAL A 281 39.47 29.18 -25.11
N GLN A 282 40.31 28.40 -24.44
CA GLN A 282 40.88 27.18 -25.05
C GLN A 282 39.84 26.10 -25.33
N ARG A 283 38.83 25.96 -24.44
CA ARG A 283 37.76 25.00 -24.58
C ARG A 283 36.40 25.69 -24.40
N PRO A 284 35.84 26.27 -25.47
CA PRO A 284 34.49 26.83 -25.42
C PRO A 284 33.47 25.74 -25.25
N GLY A 285 32.38 26.05 -24.54
CA GLY A 285 31.32 25.07 -24.27
C GLY A 285 30.43 25.44 -23.10
N SER A 286 29.60 24.48 -22.70
CA SER A 286 28.76 24.57 -21.51
C SER A 286 29.35 23.74 -20.39
N TYR A 287 29.32 24.27 -19.17
CA TYR A 287 29.92 23.66 -17.99
C TYR A 287 28.98 23.73 -16.80
N ARG A 288 29.03 22.69 -15.96
CA ARG A 288 28.31 22.66 -14.71
C ARG A 288 28.85 23.70 -13.72
N ILE A 289 27.96 24.40 -13.05
CA ILE A 289 28.32 25.28 -11.95
C ILE A 289 28.54 24.46 -10.69
N VAL A 290 29.70 24.60 -10.08
CA VAL A 290 29.99 24.09 -8.75
C VAL A 290 29.65 25.18 -7.72
N ARG A 291 29.21 24.81 -6.55
CA ARG A 291 28.84 25.73 -5.49
C ARG A 291 29.96 26.76 -5.20
N GLY A 292 29.58 28.02 -5.21
CA GLY A 292 30.52 29.11 -4.96
C GLY A 292 31.52 29.36 -6.12
N MET A 293 31.25 28.82 -7.31
CA MET A 293 32.11 29.01 -8.47
C MET A 293 32.23 30.49 -8.84
N THR A 294 33.47 30.93 -8.98
CA THR A 294 33.81 32.30 -9.46
C THR A 294 34.08 32.31 -10.97
N VAL A 295 34.04 33.51 -11.57
CA VAL A 295 34.38 33.70 -12.99
C VAL A 295 35.81 33.19 -13.29
N MET A 296 36.76 33.35 -12.35
CA MET A 296 38.11 32.80 -12.49
C MET A 296 38.11 31.28 -12.60
N GLN A 297 37.34 30.62 -11.75
CA GLN A 297 37.21 29.16 -11.78
C GLN A 297 36.49 28.67 -13.03
N ALA A 298 35.46 29.39 -13.49
CA ALA A 298 34.79 29.13 -14.76
C ALA A 298 35.74 29.24 -15.95
N LEU A 299 36.56 30.25 -15.97
CA LEU A 299 37.59 30.41 -16.99
C LEU A 299 38.60 29.26 -16.95
N ALA A 300 39.03 28.83 -15.78
CA ALA A 300 39.94 27.70 -15.60
C ALA A 300 39.31 26.38 -16.10
N GLN A 301 38.02 26.16 -15.88
CA GLN A 301 37.28 25.02 -16.45
C GLN A 301 37.30 25.04 -17.99
N GLY A 302 37.18 26.21 -18.60
CA GLY A 302 37.31 26.41 -20.04
C GLY A 302 38.75 26.27 -20.55
N GLY A 303 39.71 25.94 -19.69
CA GLY A 303 41.12 25.75 -20.05
C GLY A 303 41.95 27.04 -20.05
N GLY A 304 41.39 28.14 -19.56
CA GLY A 304 42.03 29.47 -19.61
C GLY A 304 41.85 30.17 -20.95
N THR A 305 42.45 31.35 -21.09
CA THR A 305 42.43 32.12 -22.35
C THR A 305 43.39 31.51 -23.38
N THR A 306 43.09 31.70 -24.65
CA THR A 306 44.08 31.46 -25.72
C THR A 306 45.23 32.47 -25.64
N LEU A 307 46.26 32.32 -26.48
CA LEU A 307 47.35 33.29 -26.61
C LEU A 307 46.86 34.68 -27.04
N ARG A 308 45.72 34.75 -27.69
CA ARG A 308 45.07 35.99 -28.17
C ARG A 308 44.02 36.51 -27.17
N GLY A 309 43.64 35.73 -26.16
CA GLY A 309 42.60 36.11 -25.22
C GLY A 309 43.07 36.97 -24.07
N THR A 310 42.18 37.78 -23.53
CA THR A 310 42.45 38.64 -22.38
C THR A 310 41.48 38.41 -21.23
N GLN A 311 41.99 38.44 -19.99
CA GLN A 311 41.16 38.38 -18.76
C GLN A 311 40.66 39.77 -18.32
N ARG A 312 41.13 40.86 -18.97
CA ARG A 312 40.84 42.24 -18.50
C ARG A 312 39.47 42.77 -18.91
N ASN A 313 38.85 42.26 -19.94
CA ASN A 313 37.56 42.75 -20.46
C ASN A 313 36.59 41.60 -20.70
N ILE A 314 36.40 40.75 -19.72
CA ILE A 314 35.39 39.68 -19.77
C ILE A 314 34.01 40.33 -19.84
N LYS A 315 33.18 39.87 -20.75
CA LYS A 315 31.78 40.24 -20.86
C LYS A 315 30.93 39.07 -20.35
N LEU A 316 29.96 39.38 -19.52
CA LEU A 316 29.02 38.40 -18.96
C LEU A 316 27.60 38.80 -19.32
N ASN A 317 26.93 38.00 -20.10
CA ASN A 317 25.50 38.13 -20.32
C ASN A 317 24.78 37.32 -19.24
N ARG A 318 23.99 38.00 -18.43
CA ARG A 318 23.24 37.42 -17.31
C ARG A 318 21.76 37.76 -17.42
N ARG A 319 20.88 36.84 -17.06
CA ARG A 319 19.46 37.14 -16.92
C ARG A 319 19.18 37.82 -15.59
N ASN A 320 18.47 38.94 -15.63
CA ASN A 320 17.96 39.59 -14.41
C ASN A 320 16.65 38.90 -13.92
N ASP A 321 16.15 39.35 -12.78
CA ASP A 321 14.91 38.82 -12.17
C ASP A 321 13.66 38.99 -13.06
N LYS A 322 13.72 39.88 -14.06
CA LYS A 322 12.67 40.11 -15.07
C LYS A 322 12.81 39.20 -16.29
N GLY A 323 13.84 38.36 -16.35
CA GLY A 323 14.14 37.48 -17.48
C GLY A 323 14.85 38.17 -18.64
N GLU A 324 15.25 39.47 -18.52
CA GLU A 324 15.95 40.24 -19.55
C GLU A 324 17.46 39.95 -19.47
N THR A 325 18.12 39.88 -20.61
CA THR A 325 19.58 39.71 -20.68
C THR A 325 20.25 41.03 -20.46
N ILE A 326 21.09 41.15 -19.46
CA ILE A 326 21.91 42.32 -19.16
C ILE A 326 23.39 41.98 -19.39
N LEU A 327 24.12 42.94 -19.89
CA LEU A 327 25.58 42.85 -20.06
C LEU A 327 26.27 43.36 -18.80
N VAL A 328 27.04 42.49 -18.15
CA VAL A 328 27.81 42.77 -16.94
C VAL A 328 29.30 42.69 -17.27
N LYS A 329 30.11 43.53 -16.64
CA LYS A 329 31.57 43.37 -16.60
C LYS A 329 31.96 42.78 -15.26
N PRO A 330 32.12 41.44 -15.18
CA PRO A 330 32.38 40.80 -13.91
C PRO A 330 33.83 40.98 -13.46
N ALA A 331 34.03 41.01 -12.15
CA ALA A 331 35.32 40.73 -11.55
C ALA A 331 35.60 39.22 -11.60
N LEU A 332 36.87 38.82 -11.61
CA LEU A 332 37.24 37.39 -11.57
C LEU A 332 36.76 36.66 -10.31
N THR A 333 36.50 37.38 -9.26
CA THR A 333 35.98 36.90 -7.96
C THR A 333 34.46 36.80 -7.90
N ASP A 334 33.76 37.39 -8.90
CA ASP A 334 32.31 37.38 -8.90
C ASP A 334 31.74 35.96 -9.09
N PRO A 335 30.61 35.65 -8.48
CA PRO A 335 29.97 34.34 -8.62
C PRO A 335 29.38 34.19 -10.03
N VAL A 336 29.51 32.98 -10.56
CA VAL A 336 28.82 32.55 -11.78
C VAL A 336 27.43 32.01 -11.40
N LEU A 337 26.40 32.45 -12.11
CA LEU A 337 25.02 32.03 -11.92
C LEU A 337 24.54 31.17 -13.10
N GLN A 338 23.41 30.50 -12.88
CA GLN A 338 22.77 29.68 -13.90
C GLN A 338 22.47 30.51 -15.16
N ASP A 339 22.73 29.91 -16.33
CA ASP A 339 22.54 30.49 -17.65
C ASP A 339 23.43 31.70 -17.96
N ASP A 340 24.45 31.97 -17.12
CA ASP A 340 25.46 32.97 -17.46
C ASP A 340 26.20 32.58 -18.74
N VAL A 341 26.41 33.56 -19.61
CA VAL A 341 27.18 33.40 -20.84
C VAL A 341 28.41 34.30 -20.77
N ILE A 342 29.57 33.69 -20.55
CA ILE A 342 30.86 34.37 -20.41
C ILE A 342 31.54 34.48 -21.77
N TYR A 343 31.83 35.69 -22.18
CA TYR A 343 32.55 35.98 -23.43
C TYR A 343 33.96 36.50 -23.15
N ILE A 344 34.95 35.77 -23.64
CA ILE A 344 36.36 36.14 -23.52
C ILE A 344 36.78 36.88 -24.80
N GLN A 345 37.19 38.15 -24.66
CA GLN A 345 37.58 38.98 -25.76
C GLN A 345 39.02 38.70 -26.20
N GLU A 346 39.32 39.08 -27.45
CA GLU A 346 40.66 39.14 -27.97
C GLU A 346 41.44 40.27 -27.29
N SER A 347 42.72 40.03 -26.99
CA SER A 347 43.65 41.08 -26.53
C SER A 347 43.99 41.99 -27.70
N LEU A 348 43.81 43.27 -27.52
CA LEU A 348 44.12 44.21 -28.54
C LEU A 348 45.65 44.50 -28.67
N PHE A 349 46.43 44.03 -27.69
CA PHE A 349 47.92 44.07 -27.66
C PHE A 349 48.43 43.21 -26.48
#